data_fd0bf9cbd30d837ae86f6cc7cd8fbac2
#
_entry.id   fd0bf9cbd30d837ae86f6cc7cd8fbac2
#
_cell.length_a   1.000
_cell.length_b   1.000
_cell.length_c   1.000
_cell.angle_alpha   90.00
_cell.angle_beta   90.00
_cell.angle_gamma   90.00
#
_symmetry.space_group_name_H-M   'P 1'
#
loop_
_entity.id
_entity.type
_entity.pdbx_description
1 polymer ?
#
loop_
_entity_poly.entity_id
_entity_poly.type
_entity_poly.pdbx_seq_one_letter_code
_entity_poly.pdbx_strand_id
1 'polypeptide(L)'
;DIQPIIRTSSIDVVGMALYNYTDGYGTYLIPAVLMVVIFQTLVMVISMLSGKEREESVSRMSLHGREETTAFRFFTSLGGGDNNENHRVDLSFSRMASIVLGKTSVYVLFYAFFSVFLLGLLPLLFQLPHLAHPILIIQLMIPYIIATSFFALACSVFFSDSDAPLLMIAFFSVGLIFLSGVSYPLELMPWYWQWTHYLIPAAPGTLAFVKINSMGADMSGISQQYIILWM
;
A
#
# COMPACT_ATOMS: atom_id res chain seq x y z
N ASP A 1 11.56 -45.97 54.62
CA ASP A 1 11.37 -44.67 53.94
C ASP A 1 11.49 -44.93 52.43
N ILE A 2 10.35 -45.20 51.82
CA ILE A 2 10.25 -45.29 50.36
C ILE A 2 9.78 -43.92 49.87
N GLN A 3 10.71 -43.06 49.46
CA GLN A 3 10.37 -41.89 48.69
C GLN A 3 9.92 -42.33 47.29
N PRO A 4 8.72 -41.95 46.84
CA PRO A 4 8.35 -42.14 45.46
C PRO A 4 9.16 -41.19 44.57
N ILE A 5 10.07 -41.78 43.77
CA ILE A 5 10.71 -41.03 42.69
C ILE A 5 9.61 -40.72 41.67
N ILE A 6 8.97 -39.57 41.86
CA ILE A 6 8.16 -38.97 40.79
C ILE A 6 9.16 -38.51 39.73
N ARG A 7 9.48 -39.35 38.80
CA ARG A 7 10.07 -38.96 37.52
C ARG A 7 8.97 -38.19 36.80
N THR A 8 8.90 -36.91 37.01
CA THR A 8 8.28 -36.02 36.04
C THR A 8 9.12 -36.12 34.78
N SER A 9 8.72 -36.98 33.89
CA SER A 9 9.24 -36.98 32.55
C SER A 9 8.86 -35.61 32.00
N SER A 10 9.84 -34.71 31.98
CA SER A 10 9.72 -33.44 31.22
C SER A 10 9.35 -33.82 29.81
N ILE A 11 8.12 -33.58 29.43
CA ILE A 11 7.75 -33.61 28.01
C ILE A 11 8.51 -32.45 27.44
N ASP A 12 9.64 -32.70 26.78
CA ASP A 12 10.33 -31.71 25.97
C ASP A 12 9.41 -31.41 24.78
N VAL A 13 8.61 -30.37 24.93
CA VAL A 13 7.84 -29.82 23.82
C VAL A 13 8.85 -29.10 22.92
N VAL A 14 9.36 -29.80 21.94
CA VAL A 14 10.13 -29.20 20.86
C VAL A 14 9.11 -28.46 19.97
N GLY A 15 8.87 -27.20 20.29
CA GLY A 15 8.09 -26.31 19.45
C GLY A 15 8.88 -26.03 18.18
N MET A 16 8.57 -26.71 17.07
CA MET A 16 9.01 -26.27 15.74
C MET A 16 8.06 -25.18 15.28
N ALA A 17 8.56 -23.94 15.21
CA ALA A 17 7.83 -22.85 14.55
C ALA A 17 7.78 -23.14 13.05
N LEU A 18 6.64 -23.64 12.58
CA LEU A 18 6.44 -24.00 11.17
C LEU A 18 6.58 -22.80 10.21
N TYR A 19 6.37 -21.58 10.68
CA TYR A 19 6.27 -20.39 9.85
C TYR A 19 7.19 -19.24 10.30
N ASN A 20 7.92 -19.39 11.38
CA ASN A 20 8.89 -18.40 11.85
C ASN A 20 10.21 -19.11 12.20
N TYR A 21 11.00 -19.38 11.19
CA TYR A 21 12.24 -20.16 11.26
C TYR A 21 13.26 -19.62 12.30
N THR A 22 13.24 -18.31 12.55
CA THR A 22 14.20 -17.65 13.45
C THR A 22 13.65 -17.33 14.83
N ASP A 23 12.38 -17.70 15.13
CA ASP A 23 11.66 -17.32 16.36
C ASP A 23 11.72 -15.83 16.70
N GLY A 24 12.18 -15.01 15.74
CA GLY A 24 12.35 -13.58 15.90
C GLY A 24 11.08 -12.81 15.52
N TYR A 25 10.55 -12.02 16.44
CA TYR A 25 9.43 -11.11 16.15
C TYR A 25 9.78 -10.12 15.03
N GLY A 26 11.05 -9.67 14.96
CA GLY A 26 11.54 -8.76 13.93
C GLY A 26 11.47 -9.32 12.52
N THR A 27 11.79 -10.60 12.32
CA THR A 27 11.79 -11.24 11.00
C THR A 27 10.40 -11.36 10.38
N TYR A 28 9.37 -11.38 11.21
CA TYR A 28 7.97 -11.40 10.81
C TYR A 28 7.38 -9.99 10.65
N LEU A 29 7.69 -9.09 11.57
CA LEU A 29 7.12 -7.74 11.59
C LEU A 29 7.78 -6.79 10.59
N ILE A 30 9.11 -6.88 10.37
CA ILE A 30 9.81 -5.97 9.44
C ILE A 30 9.24 -6.02 8.03
N PRO A 31 9.04 -7.19 7.41
CA PRO A 31 8.42 -7.28 6.08
C PRO A 31 7.02 -6.64 6.04
N ALA A 32 6.22 -6.83 7.10
CA ALA A 32 4.90 -6.21 7.20
C ALA A 32 4.98 -4.69 7.26
N VAL A 33 5.88 -4.15 8.07
CA VAL A 33 6.09 -2.69 8.18
C VAL A 33 6.54 -2.09 6.87
N LEU A 34 7.43 -2.74 6.13
CA LEU A 34 7.88 -2.26 4.81
C LEU A 34 6.72 -2.12 3.82
N MET A 35 5.80 -3.08 3.80
CA MET A 35 4.60 -3.00 2.96
C MET A 35 3.70 -1.83 3.36
N VAL A 36 3.48 -1.64 4.66
CA VAL A 36 2.70 -0.51 5.18
C VAL A 36 3.38 0.82 4.85
N VAL A 37 4.71 0.91 4.93
CA VAL A 37 5.47 2.12 4.55
C VAL A 37 5.29 2.45 3.07
N ILE A 38 5.35 1.46 2.17
CA ILE A 38 5.08 1.69 0.74
C ILE A 38 3.67 2.25 0.56
N PHE A 39 2.66 1.68 1.21
CA PHE A 39 1.29 2.19 1.16
C PHE A 39 1.19 3.63 1.65
N GLN A 40 1.69 3.91 2.83
CA GLN A 40 1.60 5.23 3.47
C GLN A 40 2.28 6.32 2.66
N THR A 41 3.50 6.05 2.20
CA THR A 41 4.24 7.02 1.40
C THR A 41 3.56 7.30 0.06
N LEU A 42 3.00 6.27 -0.59
CA LEU A 42 2.27 6.43 -1.84
C LEU A 42 0.98 7.22 -1.64
N VAL A 43 0.19 6.90 -0.62
CA VAL A 43 -1.03 7.66 -0.29
C VAL A 43 -0.71 9.11 0.07
N MET A 44 0.35 9.32 0.87
CA MET A 44 0.80 10.65 1.25
C MET A 44 1.20 11.49 0.03
N VAL A 45 2.07 10.97 -0.83
CA VAL A 45 2.57 11.69 -2.01
C VAL A 45 1.43 12.06 -2.97
N ILE A 46 0.54 11.11 -3.30
CA ILE A 46 -0.57 11.37 -4.20
C ILE A 46 -1.53 12.40 -3.60
N SER A 47 -1.85 12.29 -2.31
CA SER A 47 -2.79 13.19 -1.65
C SER A 47 -2.22 14.59 -1.48
N MET A 48 -0.94 14.72 -1.10
CA MET A 48 -0.26 16.02 -0.98
C MET A 48 -0.14 16.74 -2.34
N LEU A 49 0.25 16.02 -3.40
CA LEU A 49 0.35 16.62 -4.73
C LEU A 49 -1.03 17.06 -5.26
N SER A 50 -2.07 16.27 -5.00
CA SER A 50 -3.43 16.64 -5.37
C SER A 50 -3.95 17.83 -4.57
N GLY A 51 -3.63 17.93 -3.27
CA GLY A 51 -3.92 19.10 -2.43
C GLY A 51 -3.23 20.35 -2.95
N LYS A 52 -1.93 20.27 -3.23
CA LYS A 52 -1.13 21.39 -3.75
C LYS A 52 -1.65 21.91 -5.10
N GLU A 53 -2.02 21.02 -6.01
CA GLU A 53 -2.64 21.44 -7.28
C GLU A 53 -3.95 22.21 -7.08
N ARG A 54 -4.74 21.86 -6.06
CA ARG A 54 -5.97 22.59 -5.71
C ARG A 54 -5.67 23.96 -5.11
N GLU A 55 -4.73 24.04 -4.17
CA GLU A 55 -4.29 25.30 -3.57
C GLU A 55 -3.75 26.28 -4.63
N GLU A 56 -2.92 25.77 -5.54
CA GLU A 56 -2.40 26.57 -6.66
C GLU A 56 -3.51 27.03 -7.61
N SER A 57 -4.49 26.17 -7.91
CA SER A 57 -5.60 26.54 -8.79
C SER A 57 -6.50 27.60 -8.17
N VAL A 58 -6.77 27.51 -6.88
CA VAL A 58 -7.54 28.52 -6.12
C VAL A 58 -6.77 29.83 -6.05
N SER A 59 -5.47 29.80 -5.74
CA SER A 59 -4.61 30.97 -5.69
C SER A 59 -4.52 31.69 -7.04
N ARG A 60 -4.40 30.96 -8.15
CA ARG A 60 -4.39 31.52 -9.50
C ARG A 60 -5.73 32.13 -9.90
N MET A 61 -6.85 31.51 -9.51
CA MET A 61 -8.19 32.08 -9.72
C MET A 61 -8.36 33.43 -9.01
N SER A 62 -7.73 33.59 -7.84
CA SER A 62 -7.80 34.82 -7.06
C SER A 62 -6.89 35.95 -7.60
N LEU A 63 -5.77 35.60 -8.27
CA LEU A 63 -4.78 36.56 -8.74
C LEU A 63 -4.94 36.95 -10.22
N HIS A 64 -5.40 36.05 -11.07
CA HIS A 64 -5.59 36.26 -12.50
C HIS A 64 -6.91 35.63 -12.92
N GLY A 65 -7.93 36.41 -13.10
CA GLY A 65 -9.13 35.96 -13.78
C GLY A 65 -8.76 35.45 -15.18
N ARG A 66 -8.53 34.14 -15.32
CA ARG A 66 -8.38 33.46 -16.61
C ARG A 66 -6.95 33.09 -17.09
N GLU A 67 -6.07 32.58 -16.28
CA GLU A 67 -4.95 31.82 -16.84
C GLU A 67 -5.00 30.34 -16.43
N GLU A 68 -5.15 29.49 -17.44
CA GLU A 68 -5.15 28.04 -17.29
C GLU A 68 -3.82 27.55 -16.70
N THR A 69 -3.92 26.71 -15.68
CA THR A 69 -2.79 26.14 -14.95
C THR A 69 -1.82 25.44 -15.88
N THR A 70 -0.54 25.77 -15.84
CA THR A 70 0.52 25.21 -16.69
C THR A 70 0.60 23.67 -16.58
N ALA A 71 0.30 23.09 -15.41
CA ALA A 71 0.21 21.65 -15.24
C ALA A 71 -0.98 21.03 -15.98
N PHE A 72 -2.13 21.72 -15.98
CA PHE A 72 -3.30 21.31 -16.76
C PHE A 72 -2.99 21.39 -18.26
N ARG A 73 -2.30 22.46 -18.73
CA ARG A 73 -1.83 22.59 -20.12
C ARG A 73 -0.81 21.50 -20.50
N PHE A 74 0.08 21.13 -19.59
CA PHE A 74 1.04 20.06 -19.81
C PHE A 74 0.33 18.71 -20.00
N PHE A 75 -0.65 18.38 -19.15
CA PHE A 75 -1.42 17.15 -19.27
C PHE A 75 -2.38 17.14 -20.47
N THR A 76 -2.97 18.28 -20.83
CA THR A 76 -3.80 18.41 -22.05
C THR A 76 -2.94 18.35 -23.33
N SER A 77 -1.71 18.86 -23.29
CA SER A 77 -0.74 18.76 -24.39
C SER A 77 -0.31 17.30 -24.65
N LEU A 78 -0.14 16.48 -23.61
CA LEU A 78 0.12 15.05 -23.74
C LEU A 78 -1.07 14.27 -24.31
N GLY A 79 -2.28 14.80 -24.16
CA GLY A 79 -3.52 14.21 -24.69
C GLY A 79 -3.93 14.63 -26.11
N GLY A 80 -3.09 15.37 -26.83
CA GLY A 80 -3.35 15.73 -28.24
C GLY A 80 -4.53 16.69 -28.45
N GLY A 81 -4.82 17.56 -27.50
CA GLY A 81 -5.94 18.53 -27.59
C GLY A 81 -5.62 19.75 -28.43
N ASP A 82 -6.39 19.93 -29.48
CA ASP A 82 -6.37 21.03 -30.42
C ASP A 82 -6.63 22.40 -29.78
N ASN A 83 -5.83 23.41 -30.12
CA ASN A 83 -5.83 24.78 -29.55
C ASN A 83 -6.99 25.65 -30.07
N ASN A 84 -8.24 25.27 -29.87
CA ASN A 84 -9.38 26.09 -30.24
C ASN A 84 -10.02 26.74 -28.98
N GLU A 85 -9.80 28.04 -28.83
CA GLU A 85 -10.06 28.87 -27.63
C GLU A 85 -11.54 29.07 -27.24
N ASN A 86 -12.51 28.36 -27.76
CA ASN A 86 -13.95 28.59 -27.51
C ASN A 86 -14.75 27.36 -27.07
N HIS A 87 -14.11 26.26 -26.67
CA HIS A 87 -14.85 25.12 -26.15
C HIS A 87 -14.99 25.23 -24.64
N ARG A 88 -16.24 25.36 -24.16
CA ARG A 88 -16.63 24.84 -22.85
C ARG A 88 -15.98 23.47 -22.75
N VAL A 89 -15.14 23.28 -21.73
CA VAL A 89 -14.45 22.01 -21.51
C VAL A 89 -15.54 20.97 -21.26
N ASP A 90 -15.98 20.32 -22.33
CA ASP A 90 -16.83 19.14 -22.21
C ASP A 90 -15.94 18.09 -21.52
N LEU A 91 -16.13 17.97 -20.22
CA LEU A 91 -15.49 16.96 -19.38
C LEU A 91 -16.07 15.60 -19.75
N SER A 92 -15.74 15.13 -20.96
CA SER A 92 -16.07 13.78 -21.35
C SER A 92 -15.40 12.82 -20.36
N PHE A 93 -16.15 11.85 -19.86
CA PHE A 93 -15.67 10.81 -18.95
C PHE A 93 -14.34 10.19 -19.43
N SER A 94 -14.20 10.00 -20.75
CA SER A 94 -12.97 9.50 -21.36
C SER A 94 -11.75 10.41 -21.13
N ARG A 95 -11.92 11.72 -21.18
CA ARG A 95 -10.83 12.68 -20.95
C ARG A 95 -10.41 12.71 -19.48
N MET A 96 -11.38 12.68 -18.55
CA MET A 96 -11.10 12.56 -17.12
C MET A 96 -10.37 11.26 -16.79
N ALA A 97 -10.84 10.14 -17.34
CA ALA A 97 -10.20 8.84 -17.17
C ALA A 97 -8.75 8.84 -17.69
N SER A 98 -8.47 9.45 -18.85
CA SER A 98 -7.12 9.55 -19.39
C SER A 98 -6.18 10.36 -18.49
N ILE A 99 -6.64 11.47 -17.91
CA ILE A 99 -5.85 12.29 -16.96
C ILE A 99 -5.53 11.49 -15.71
N VAL A 100 -6.53 10.82 -15.12
CA VAL A 100 -6.36 9.99 -13.92
C VAL A 100 -5.39 8.84 -14.20
N LEU A 101 -5.56 8.12 -15.30
CA LEU A 101 -4.69 7.02 -15.67
C LEU A 101 -3.26 7.48 -15.96
N GLY A 102 -3.09 8.60 -16.67
CA GLY A 102 -1.77 9.18 -16.93
C GLY A 102 -1.04 9.57 -15.65
N LYS A 103 -1.74 10.19 -14.71
CA LYS A 103 -1.18 10.54 -13.40
C LYS A 103 -0.82 9.31 -12.58
N THR A 104 -1.73 8.33 -12.53
CA THR A 104 -1.53 7.07 -11.82
C THR A 104 -0.35 6.28 -12.37
N SER A 105 -0.17 6.25 -13.70
CA SER A 105 0.93 5.49 -14.32
C SER A 105 2.31 5.96 -13.88
N VAL A 106 2.52 7.25 -13.71
CA VAL A 106 3.80 7.82 -13.22
C VAL A 106 4.07 7.35 -11.79
N TYR A 107 3.07 7.41 -10.91
CA TYR A 107 3.23 6.94 -9.54
C TYR A 107 3.47 5.43 -9.47
N VAL A 108 2.73 4.65 -10.25
CA VAL A 108 2.91 3.20 -10.33
C VAL A 108 4.33 2.85 -10.76
N LEU A 109 4.86 3.51 -11.79
CA LEU A 109 6.22 3.26 -12.28
C LEU A 109 7.28 3.60 -11.23
N PHE A 110 7.16 4.77 -10.60
CA PHE A 110 8.10 5.22 -9.57
C PHE A 110 8.08 4.28 -8.36
N TYR A 111 6.90 3.93 -7.87
CA TYR A 111 6.77 3.05 -6.71
C TYR A 111 7.06 1.59 -7.02
N ALA A 112 6.88 1.14 -8.26
CA ALA A 112 7.37 -0.17 -8.68
C ALA A 112 8.90 -0.26 -8.53
N PHE A 113 9.62 0.76 -8.98
CA PHE A 113 11.07 0.83 -8.79
C PHE A 113 11.46 0.92 -7.29
N PHE A 114 10.79 1.78 -6.54
CA PHE A 114 11.02 1.96 -5.11
C PHE A 114 10.72 0.69 -4.29
N SER A 115 9.67 -0.05 -4.65
CA SER A 115 9.34 -1.31 -3.98
C SER A 115 10.38 -2.41 -4.22
N VAL A 116 10.94 -2.49 -5.43
CA VAL A 116 12.05 -3.42 -5.71
C VAL A 116 13.27 -3.09 -4.84
N PHE A 117 13.56 -1.82 -4.66
CA PHE A 117 14.64 -1.37 -3.77
C PHE A 117 14.35 -1.75 -2.31
N LEU A 118 13.16 -1.42 -1.79
CA LEU A 118 12.80 -1.68 -0.39
C LEU A 118 12.67 -3.18 -0.08
N LEU A 119 12.00 -3.93 -0.93
CA LEU A 119 11.70 -5.34 -0.65
C LEU A 119 12.79 -6.29 -1.17
N GLY A 120 13.61 -5.85 -2.13
CA GLY A 120 14.70 -6.64 -2.65
C GLY A 120 16.04 -6.35 -1.95
N LEU A 121 16.49 -5.08 -1.94
CA LEU A 121 17.80 -4.73 -1.45
C LEU A 121 17.88 -4.68 0.07
N LEU A 122 16.86 -4.16 0.73
CA LEU A 122 16.89 -3.96 2.19
C LEU A 122 16.96 -5.28 2.97
N PRO A 123 16.20 -6.33 2.66
CA PRO A 123 16.37 -7.63 3.29
C PRO A 123 17.74 -8.25 3.08
N LEU A 124 18.34 -8.03 1.91
CA LEU A 124 19.72 -8.51 1.63
C LEU A 124 20.75 -7.79 2.48
N LEU A 125 20.65 -6.46 2.66
CA LEU A 125 21.56 -5.67 3.47
C LEU A 125 21.49 -6.04 4.95
N PHE A 126 20.30 -6.32 5.46
CA PHE A 126 20.06 -6.68 6.85
C PHE A 126 20.07 -8.19 7.12
N GLN A 127 20.41 -9.00 6.10
CA GLN A 127 20.43 -10.47 6.17
C GLN A 127 19.14 -11.05 6.76
N LEU A 128 18.00 -10.43 6.43
CA LEU A 128 16.71 -10.92 6.88
C LEU A 128 16.39 -12.22 6.14
N PRO A 129 15.93 -13.26 6.83
CA PRO A 129 15.48 -14.48 6.16
C PRO A 129 14.27 -14.17 5.27
N HIS A 130 14.40 -14.50 3.99
CA HIS A 130 13.33 -14.38 3.02
C HIS A 130 13.17 -15.71 2.29
N LEU A 131 12.00 -16.30 2.42
CA LEU A 131 11.63 -17.55 1.72
C LEU A 131 10.96 -17.25 0.37
N ALA A 132 10.66 -15.98 0.11
CA ALA A 132 9.90 -15.55 -1.06
C ALA A 132 10.66 -15.75 -2.36
N HIS A 133 10.01 -16.36 -3.34
CA HIS A 133 10.50 -16.37 -4.71
C HIS A 133 10.36 -14.96 -5.31
N PRO A 134 11.41 -14.34 -5.93
CA PRO A 134 11.35 -12.97 -6.44
C PRO A 134 10.18 -12.71 -7.41
N ILE A 135 9.82 -13.71 -8.21
CA ILE A 135 8.71 -13.62 -9.16
C ILE A 135 7.36 -13.41 -8.44
N LEU A 136 7.13 -14.09 -7.32
CA LEU A 136 5.89 -13.96 -6.54
C LEU A 136 5.78 -12.56 -5.91
N ILE A 137 6.89 -11.98 -5.48
CA ILE A 137 6.93 -10.61 -4.96
C ILE A 137 6.52 -9.63 -6.06
N ILE A 138 7.10 -9.75 -7.26
CA ILE A 138 6.76 -8.88 -8.39
C ILE A 138 5.28 -9.02 -8.77
N GLN A 139 4.77 -10.25 -8.84
CA GLN A 139 3.36 -10.50 -9.14
C GLN A 139 2.41 -9.87 -8.11
N LEU A 140 2.76 -9.90 -6.83
CA LEU A 140 1.97 -9.27 -5.77
C LEU A 140 2.07 -7.75 -5.81
N MET A 141 3.25 -7.20 -6.12
CA MET A 141 3.49 -5.76 -6.08
C MET A 141 2.72 -5.00 -7.16
N ILE A 142 2.50 -5.60 -8.32
CA ILE A 142 1.75 -4.97 -9.42
C ILE A 142 0.33 -4.58 -8.97
N PRO A 143 -0.55 -5.52 -8.58
CA PRO A 143 -1.91 -5.16 -8.14
C PRO A 143 -1.90 -4.32 -6.87
N TYR A 144 -0.94 -4.53 -5.97
CA TYR A 144 -0.83 -3.76 -4.74
C TYR A 144 -0.59 -2.26 -4.98
N ILE A 145 0.37 -1.91 -5.83
CA ILE A 145 0.68 -0.52 -6.15
C ILE A 145 -0.46 0.13 -6.94
N ILE A 146 -1.07 -0.61 -7.87
CA ILE A 146 -2.23 -0.12 -8.63
C ILE A 146 -3.41 0.17 -7.69
N ALA A 147 -3.80 -0.80 -6.86
CA ALA A 147 -4.89 -0.64 -5.90
C ALA A 147 -4.64 0.52 -4.93
N THR A 148 -3.41 0.62 -4.41
CA THR A 148 -3.01 1.70 -3.52
C THR A 148 -3.06 3.07 -4.20
N SER A 149 -2.65 3.16 -5.47
CA SER A 149 -2.69 4.42 -6.23
C SER A 149 -4.12 4.90 -6.46
N PHE A 150 -5.04 3.99 -6.80
CA PHE A 150 -6.46 4.36 -6.93
C PHE A 150 -7.10 4.71 -5.60
N PHE A 151 -6.77 3.97 -4.54
CA PHE A 151 -7.20 4.29 -3.19
C PHE A 151 -6.71 5.68 -2.75
N ALA A 152 -5.44 6.00 -3.02
CA ALA A 152 -4.85 7.30 -2.72
C ALA A 152 -5.53 8.45 -3.46
N LEU A 153 -5.85 8.25 -4.75
CA LEU A 153 -6.61 9.22 -5.54
C LEU A 153 -8.02 9.43 -4.98
N ALA A 154 -8.70 8.35 -4.57
CA ALA A 154 -10.00 8.46 -3.91
C ALA A 154 -9.89 9.23 -2.59
N CYS A 155 -8.90 8.92 -1.76
CA CYS A 155 -8.64 9.64 -0.50
C CYS A 155 -8.27 11.10 -0.73
N SER A 156 -7.54 11.43 -1.80
CA SER A 156 -7.13 12.80 -2.11
C SER A 156 -8.29 13.77 -2.29
N VAL A 157 -9.49 13.26 -2.61
CA VAL A 157 -10.70 14.08 -2.75
C VAL A 157 -11.14 14.70 -1.42
N PHE A 158 -10.85 14.02 -0.31
CA PHE A 158 -11.24 14.47 1.03
C PHE A 158 -10.32 15.54 1.61
N PHE A 159 -9.14 15.73 1.01
CA PHE A 159 -8.18 16.72 1.51
C PHE A 159 -8.21 17.99 0.68
N SER A 160 -8.47 19.12 1.34
CA SER A 160 -8.39 20.45 0.72
C SER A 160 -6.98 21.02 0.81
N ASP A 161 -6.25 20.70 1.88
CA ASP A 161 -4.94 21.25 2.21
C ASP A 161 -3.85 20.23 1.91
N SER A 162 -2.65 20.70 1.56
CA SER A 162 -1.49 19.86 1.26
C SER A 162 -0.97 19.11 2.49
N ASP A 163 -1.13 19.67 3.68
CA ASP A 163 -0.54 19.13 4.92
C ASP A 163 -1.44 18.11 5.65
N ALA A 164 -2.75 18.18 5.42
CA ALA A 164 -3.72 17.31 6.08
C ALA A 164 -3.45 15.81 5.87
N PRO A 165 -3.05 15.32 4.68
CA PRO A 165 -2.71 13.93 4.46
C PRO A 165 -1.59 13.42 5.34
N LEU A 166 -0.56 14.24 5.60
CA LEU A 166 0.58 13.88 6.45
C LEU A 166 0.13 13.52 7.87
N LEU A 167 -0.69 14.39 8.46
CA LEU A 167 -1.20 14.19 9.82
C LEU A 167 -2.10 12.96 9.91
N MET A 168 -3.00 12.78 8.94
CA MET A 168 -3.90 11.64 8.91
C MET A 168 -3.12 10.32 8.81
N ILE A 169 -2.17 10.21 7.90
CA ILE A 169 -1.40 8.99 7.69
C ILE A 169 -0.54 8.67 8.91
N ALA A 170 0.10 9.68 9.52
CA ALA A 170 0.86 9.50 10.75
C ALA A 170 -0.01 8.93 11.88
N PHE A 171 -1.23 9.42 12.03
CA PHE A 171 -2.17 8.94 13.04
C PHE A 171 -2.64 7.51 12.78
N PHE A 172 -2.98 7.18 11.53
CA PHE A 172 -3.49 5.87 11.17
C PHE A 172 -2.40 4.79 10.99
N SER A 173 -1.12 5.16 11.00
CA SER A 173 -0.01 4.25 10.67
C SER A 173 0.02 2.99 11.53
N VAL A 174 -0.13 3.14 12.84
CA VAL A 174 -0.15 2.02 13.79
C VAL A 174 -1.40 1.16 13.60
N GLY A 175 -2.56 1.79 13.36
CA GLY A 175 -3.81 1.10 13.10
C GLY A 175 -3.76 0.19 11.88
N LEU A 176 -3.04 0.60 10.83
CA LEU A 176 -2.88 -0.20 9.61
C LEU A 176 -2.13 -1.52 9.84
N ILE A 177 -1.12 -1.52 10.72
CA ILE A 177 -0.38 -2.75 11.07
C ILE A 177 -1.30 -3.74 11.81
N PHE A 178 -2.11 -3.25 12.74
CA PHE A 178 -3.10 -4.11 13.40
C PHE A 178 -4.16 -4.60 12.43
N LEU A 179 -4.67 -3.73 11.57
CA LEU A 179 -5.68 -4.06 10.58
C LEU A 179 -5.18 -5.07 9.53
N SER A 180 -3.88 -5.13 9.27
CA SER A 180 -3.29 -6.06 8.30
C SER A 180 -3.46 -7.54 8.67
N GLY A 181 -3.84 -7.86 9.89
CA GLY A 181 -3.94 -9.24 10.35
C GLY A 181 -2.59 -9.87 10.73
N VAL A 182 -1.50 -9.09 10.65
CA VAL A 182 -0.15 -9.56 10.97
C VAL A 182 0.11 -9.56 12.45
N SER A 183 -0.29 -8.50 13.15
CA SER A 183 -0.14 -8.40 14.60
C SER A 183 -1.28 -9.07 15.38
N TYR A 184 -2.46 -9.16 14.79
CA TYR A 184 -3.65 -9.76 15.38
C TYR A 184 -4.42 -10.57 14.34
N PRO A 185 -4.70 -11.88 14.59
CA PRO A 185 -5.38 -12.73 13.63
C PRO A 185 -6.75 -12.20 13.21
N LEU A 186 -7.04 -12.25 11.92
CA LEU A 186 -8.31 -11.75 11.34
C LEU A 186 -9.53 -12.45 11.91
N GLU A 187 -9.41 -13.75 12.22
CA GLU A 187 -10.51 -14.58 12.72
C GLU A 187 -10.98 -14.15 14.12
N LEU A 188 -10.10 -13.49 14.88
CA LEU A 188 -10.39 -12.98 16.21
C LEU A 188 -10.90 -11.53 16.20
N MET A 189 -10.87 -10.87 15.04
CA MET A 189 -11.37 -9.51 14.91
C MET A 189 -12.90 -9.46 14.84
N PRO A 190 -13.54 -8.44 15.44
CA PRO A 190 -14.96 -8.17 15.20
C PRO A 190 -15.26 -8.00 13.70
N TRP A 191 -16.45 -8.42 13.27
CA TRP A 191 -16.85 -8.43 11.87
C TRP A 191 -16.68 -7.08 11.13
N TYR A 192 -16.89 -5.95 11.81
CA TYR A 192 -16.72 -4.61 11.23
C TYR A 192 -15.26 -4.26 10.93
N TRP A 193 -14.28 -4.76 11.72
CA TRP A 193 -12.85 -4.63 11.41
C TRP A 193 -12.42 -5.53 10.27
N GLN A 194 -13.02 -6.72 10.13
CA GLN A 194 -12.75 -7.59 9.00
C GLN A 194 -13.18 -6.93 7.68
N TRP A 195 -14.33 -6.24 7.64
CA TRP A 195 -14.74 -5.46 6.46
C TRP A 195 -13.76 -4.33 6.14
N THR A 196 -13.30 -3.62 7.15
CA THR A 196 -12.30 -2.55 6.98
C THR A 196 -10.97 -3.09 6.44
N HIS A 197 -10.55 -4.29 6.86
CA HIS A 197 -9.38 -4.99 6.31
C HIS A 197 -9.49 -5.16 4.79
N TYR A 198 -10.64 -5.56 4.28
CA TYR A 198 -10.82 -5.76 2.84
C TYR A 198 -10.92 -4.46 2.03
N LEU A 199 -11.33 -3.37 2.67
CA LEU A 199 -11.50 -2.07 2.01
C LEU A 199 -10.17 -1.35 1.77
N ILE A 200 -9.20 -1.50 2.67
CA ILE A 200 -7.92 -0.78 2.61
C ILE A 200 -6.85 -1.69 1.99
N PRO A 201 -6.30 -1.37 0.81
CA PRO A 201 -5.33 -2.23 0.10
C PRO A 201 -4.09 -2.59 0.91
N ALA A 202 -3.70 -1.73 1.87
CA ALA A 202 -2.58 -2.00 2.77
C ALA A 202 -2.74 -3.33 3.51
N ALA A 203 -3.94 -3.64 3.98
CA ALA A 203 -4.16 -4.76 4.86
C ALA A 203 -4.03 -6.12 4.14
N PRO A 204 -4.79 -6.44 3.06
CA PRO A 204 -4.63 -7.69 2.34
C PRO A 204 -3.26 -7.80 1.65
N GLY A 205 -2.70 -6.68 1.17
CA GLY A 205 -1.38 -6.67 0.54
C GLY A 205 -0.27 -7.04 1.53
N THR A 206 -0.29 -6.46 2.73
CA THR A 206 0.68 -6.78 3.79
C THR A 206 0.56 -8.24 4.24
N LEU A 207 -0.66 -8.74 4.46
CA LEU A 207 -0.88 -10.12 4.84
C LEU A 207 -0.40 -11.10 3.76
N ALA A 208 -0.68 -10.82 2.49
CA ALA A 208 -0.20 -11.61 1.37
C ALA A 208 1.32 -11.64 1.30
N PHE A 209 1.97 -10.48 1.46
CA PHE A 209 3.42 -10.39 1.44
C PHE A 209 4.07 -11.17 2.58
N VAL A 210 3.55 -11.07 3.79
CA VAL A 210 4.07 -11.84 4.94
C VAL A 210 3.90 -13.34 4.72
N LYS A 211 2.77 -13.79 4.16
CA LYS A 211 2.57 -15.20 3.82
C LYS A 211 3.62 -15.70 2.82
N ILE A 212 3.93 -14.93 1.78
CA ILE A 212 4.96 -15.29 0.80
C ILE A 212 6.35 -15.26 1.44
N ASN A 213 6.69 -14.16 2.12
CA ASN A 213 8.04 -13.91 2.60
C ASN A 213 8.43 -14.76 3.81
N SER A 214 7.54 -14.88 4.78
CA SER A 214 7.84 -15.54 6.06
C SER A 214 7.34 -16.97 6.14
N MET A 215 6.27 -17.31 5.40
CA MET A 215 5.68 -18.65 5.39
C MET A 215 6.03 -19.45 4.13
N GLY A 216 6.66 -18.83 3.13
CA GLY A 216 6.97 -19.47 1.85
C GLY A 216 5.72 -19.89 1.07
N ALA A 217 4.61 -19.19 1.23
CA ALA A 217 3.35 -19.52 0.57
C ALA A 217 3.43 -19.30 -0.94
N ASP A 218 2.87 -20.23 -1.69
CA ASP A 218 2.69 -20.10 -3.14
C ASP A 218 1.49 -19.20 -3.48
N MET A 219 1.31 -18.93 -4.78
CA MET A 219 0.18 -18.13 -5.29
C MET A 219 -1.20 -18.67 -4.85
N SER A 220 -1.34 -19.98 -4.68
CA SER A 220 -2.55 -20.61 -4.15
C SER A 220 -2.87 -20.19 -2.72
N GLY A 221 -1.84 -20.02 -1.87
CA GLY A 221 -1.97 -19.63 -0.46
C GLY A 221 -2.36 -18.17 -0.26
N ILE A 222 -2.17 -17.31 -1.28
CA ILE A 222 -2.50 -15.89 -1.25
C ILE A 222 -3.62 -15.49 -2.22
N SER A 223 -4.26 -16.45 -2.86
CA SER A 223 -5.25 -16.23 -3.92
C SER A 223 -6.38 -15.30 -3.49
N GLN A 224 -6.87 -15.44 -2.27
CA GLN A 224 -7.91 -14.57 -1.74
C GLN A 224 -7.46 -13.11 -1.65
N GLN A 225 -6.30 -12.85 -1.07
CA GLN A 225 -5.75 -11.49 -0.93
C GLN A 225 -5.41 -10.89 -2.30
N TYR A 226 -4.91 -11.73 -3.22
CA TYR A 226 -4.58 -11.31 -4.58
C TYR A 226 -5.82 -10.88 -5.37
N ILE A 227 -6.93 -11.63 -5.27
CA ILE A 227 -8.20 -11.27 -5.91
C ILE A 227 -8.74 -9.95 -5.33
N ILE A 228 -8.68 -9.77 -4.01
CA ILE A 228 -9.15 -8.54 -3.36
C ILE A 228 -8.38 -7.32 -3.86
N LEU A 229 -7.07 -7.44 -4.10
CA LEU A 229 -6.26 -6.33 -4.62
C LEU A 229 -6.62 -5.94 -6.06
N TRP A 230 -7.26 -6.83 -6.83
CA TRP A 230 -7.73 -6.54 -8.18
C TRP A 230 -9.17 -6.01 -8.23
N MET A 231 -9.91 -6.08 -7.13
CA MET A 231 -11.29 -5.57 -7.03
C MET A 231 -11.34 -4.10 -6.64
#